data_89c73444b71141371d856c56458185f4
#
_entry.id   89c73444b71141371d856c56458185f4
#
_cell.length_a   1.000
_cell.length_b   1.000
_cell.length_c   1.000
_cell.angle_alpha   90.00
_cell.angle_beta   90.00
_cell.angle_gamma   90.00
#
_symmetry.space_group_name_H-M   'P 1'
#
loop_
_entity.id
_entity.type
_entity.pdbx_description
1 polymer ?
#
loop_
_entity_poly.entity_id
_entity_poly.type
_entity_poly.pdbx_seq_one_letter_code
_entity_poly.pdbx_strand_id
1 'polypeptide(L)'
;LQELVSLHDQRSEAFAHRFAETQDVIFLGRGINYPIALEGALKLKEISYIHAEGYPAGEMKHGPIALLDAHVPVVSIAVPGTVFEKVLSNAQEAKARDARLIGVAPEGPDTALFDDLLPVPEVSEWISPLLTVVPMQLLSYHIAAHRGLDVDQPRNLAKSVTVE
;
A
#
# COMPACT_ATOMS: atom_id res chain seq x y z
N LEU A 1 -11.11 2.29 -15.52
CA LEU A 1 -10.03 1.41 -15.09
C LEU A 1 -8.76 1.63 -15.94
N GLN A 2 -8.86 1.67 -17.27
CA GLN A 2 -7.71 1.88 -18.16
C GLN A 2 -7.00 3.21 -17.88
N GLU A 3 -7.75 4.30 -17.68
CA GLU A 3 -7.19 5.60 -17.29
C GLU A 3 -6.49 5.55 -15.93
N LEU A 4 -7.06 4.81 -14.97
CA LEU A 4 -6.48 4.61 -13.66
C LEU A 4 -5.14 3.86 -13.76
N VAL A 5 -5.08 2.79 -14.56
CA VAL A 5 -3.83 2.05 -14.79
C VAL A 5 -2.78 2.96 -15.40
N SER A 6 -3.09 3.71 -16.44
CA SER A 6 -2.14 4.62 -17.10
C SER A 6 -1.63 5.73 -16.15
N LEU A 7 -2.51 6.27 -15.31
CA LEU A 7 -2.13 7.28 -14.31
C LEU A 7 -1.18 6.71 -13.27
N HIS A 8 -1.48 5.54 -12.75
CA HIS A 8 -0.70 4.92 -11.68
C HIS A 8 0.59 4.29 -12.18
N ASP A 9 0.66 3.88 -13.44
CA ASP A 9 1.88 3.36 -14.03
C ASP A 9 3.03 4.37 -13.89
N GLN A 10 2.83 5.60 -14.36
CA GLN A 10 3.82 6.67 -14.26
C GLN A 10 4.12 7.09 -12.82
N ARG A 11 3.07 7.21 -11.97
CA ARG A 11 3.26 7.62 -10.56
C ARG A 11 3.99 6.54 -9.76
N SER A 12 3.64 5.28 -9.96
CA SER A 12 4.28 4.16 -9.26
C SER A 12 5.73 3.99 -9.65
N GLU A 13 6.08 4.22 -10.91
CA GLU A 13 7.47 4.24 -11.37
C GLU A 13 8.29 5.33 -10.64
N ALA A 14 7.74 6.55 -10.53
CA ALA A 14 8.41 7.64 -9.80
C ALA A 14 8.56 7.33 -8.30
N PHE A 15 7.60 6.61 -7.69
CA PHE A 15 7.66 6.21 -6.29
C PHE A 15 8.62 5.04 -6.06
N ALA A 16 8.68 4.09 -6.98
CA ALA A 16 9.54 2.91 -6.89
C ALA A 16 10.99 3.27 -6.59
N HIS A 17 11.50 4.32 -7.19
CA HIS A 17 12.86 4.81 -6.96
C HIS A 17 13.13 5.15 -5.49
N ARG A 18 12.14 5.70 -4.79
CA ARG A 18 12.29 6.12 -3.38
C ARG A 18 12.12 4.98 -2.38
N PHE A 19 11.39 3.94 -2.77
CA PHE A 19 11.05 2.82 -1.89
C PHE A 19 11.81 1.53 -2.21
N ALA A 20 12.62 1.52 -3.26
CA ALA A 20 13.36 0.32 -3.67
C ALA A 20 14.39 -0.15 -2.62
N GLU A 21 14.94 0.76 -1.83
CA GLU A 21 15.89 0.45 -0.76
C GLU A 21 15.23 0.13 0.59
N THR A 22 13.90 0.31 0.68
CA THR A 22 13.14 0.00 1.90
C THR A 22 13.17 -1.50 2.18
N GLN A 23 13.28 -1.87 3.46
CA GLN A 23 13.27 -3.26 3.90
C GLN A 23 11.92 -3.70 4.45
N ASP A 24 11.18 -2.78 5.05
CA ASP A 24 9.90 -3.02 5.69
C ASP A 24 8.85 -2.01 5.20
N VAL A 25 7.62 -2.47 4.98
CA VAL A 25 6.47 -1.62 4.63
C VAL A 25 5.23 -2.10 5.37
N ILE A 26 4.50 -1.17 5.96
CA ILE A 26 3.22 -1.47 6.61
C ILE A 26 2.07 -0.97 5.73
N PHE A 27 1.08 -1.85 5.54
CA PHE A 27 -0.16 -1.53 4.83
C PHE A 27 -1.31 -1.44 5.83
N LEU A 28 -2.04 -0.34 5.80
CA LEU A 28 -3.18 -0.10 6.68
C LEU A 28 -4.47 -0.04 5.87
N GLY A 29 -5.44 -0.86 6.25
CA GLY A 29 -6.80 -0.82 5.73
C GLY A 29 -7.82 -0.93 6.85
N ARG A 30 -9.05 -0.48 6.59
CA ARG A 30 -10.15 -0.61 7.54
C ARG A 30 -11.44 -0.98 6.82
N GLY A 31 -12.33 -1.76 7.47
CA GLY A 31 -13.55 -2.23 6.85
C GLY A 31 -13.25 -3.05 5.58
N ILE A 32 -13.96 -2.74 4.50
CA ILE A 32 -13.87 -3.46 3.22
C ILE A 32 -12.47 -3.34 2.56
N ASN A 33 -11.68 -2.33 2.89
CA ASN A 33 -10.33 -2.13 2.36
C ASN A 33 -9.22 -2.78 3.21
N TYR A 34 -9.54 -3.46 4.32
CA TYR A 34 -8.54 -4.23 5.04
C TYR A 34 -8.01 -5.43 4.22
N PRO A 35 -8.86 -6.27 3.61
CA PRO A 35 -8.37 -7.31 2.70
C PRO A 35 -7.51 -6.78 1.55
N ILE A 36 -7.77 -5.55 1.09
CA ILE A 36 -6.96 -4.93 0.04
C ILE A 36 -5.58 -4.51 0.54
N ALA A 37 -5.48 -4.05 1.80
CA ALA A 37 -4.19 -3.81 2.44
C ALA A 37 -3.36 -5.11 2.57
N LEU A 38 -4.01 -6.23 2.89
CA LEU A 38 -3.37 -7.55 2.91
C LEU A 38 -2.86 -7.95 1.52
N GLU A 39 -3.67 -7.73 0.47
CA GLU A 39 -3.28 -8.01 -0.92
C GLU A 39 -2.10 -7.13 -1.36
N GLY A 40 -2.10 -5.84 -1.03
CA GLY A 40 -0.98 -4.95 -1.32
C GLY A 40 0.32 -5.42 -0.65
N ALA A 41 0.25 -5.79 0.62
CA ALA A 41 1.39 -6.34 1.35
C ALA A 41 1.86 -7.68 0.74
N LEU A 42 0.92 -8.54 0.33
CA LEU A 42 1.23 -9.81 -0.33
C LEU A 42 1.96 -9.59 -1.65
N LYS A 43 1.43 -8.73 -2.53
CA LYS A 43 2.05 -8.45 -3.82
C LYS A 43 3.46 -7.87 -3.66
N LEU A 44 3.64 -6.94 -2.74
CA LEU A 44 4.95 -6.36 -2.51
C LEU A 44 5.97 -7.42 -2.06
N LYS A 45 5.64 -8.24 -1.06
CA LYS A 45 6.58 -9.27 -0.58
C LYS A 45 6.87 -10.37 -1.60
N GLU A 46 5.87 -10.78 -2.39
CA GLU A 46 6.01 -11.85 -3.38
C GLU A 46 7.02 -11.52 -4.46
N ILE A 47 6.99 -10.30 -5.01
CA ILE A 47 7.76 -9.95 -6.20
C ILE A 47 8.97 -9.06 -5.91
N SER A 48 8.96 -8.30 -4.81
CA SER A 48 10.08 -7.40 -4.44
C SER A 48 10.95 -7.92 -3.32
N TYR A 49 10.50 -8.93 -2.59
CA TYR A 49 11.14 -9.51 -1.40
C TYR A 49 11.33 -8.52 -0.25
N ILE A 50 10.62 -7.41 -0.26
CA ILE A 50 10.49 -6.49 0.86
C ILE A 50 9.57 -7.13 1.89
N HIS A 51 9.95 -7.09 3.16
CA HIS A 51 9.06 -7.49 4.23
C HIS A 51 7.86 -6.53 4.30
N ALA A 52 6.67 -7.02 4.04
CA ALA A 52 5.47 -6.20 4.01
C ALA A 52 4.34 -6.87 4.77
N GLU A 53 3.66 -6.13 5.63
CA GLU A 53 2.55 -6.63 6.42
C GLU A 53 1.33 -5.71 6.33
N GLY A 54 0.15 -6.33 6.26
CA GLY A 54 -1.12 -5.63 6.28
C GLY A 54 -1.79 -5.73 7.65
N TYR A 55 -2.24 -4.60 8.18
CA TYR A 55 -2.94 -4.54 9.46
C TYR A 55 -4.29 -3.83 9.34
N PRO A 56 -5.28 -4.23 10.16
CA PRO A 56 -6.43 -3.38 10.36
C PRO A 56 -5.95 -2.06 11.00
N ALA A 57 -6.24 -0.93 10.38
CA ALA A 57 -5.71 0.36 10.85
C ALA A 57 -6.02 0.65 12.32
N GLY A 58 -7.19 0.20 12.81
CA GLY A 58 -7.57 0.35 14.22
C GLY A 58 -6.72 -0.49 15.20
N GLU A 59 -6.08 -1.55 14.71
CA GLU A 59 -5.23 -2.44 15.53
C GLU A 59 -3.76 -2.02 15.55
N MET A 60 -3.39 -1.01 14.77
CA MET A 60 -2.00 -0.54 14.70
C MET A 60 -1.42 -0.21 16.08
N LYS A 61 -2.24 0.33 16.99
CA LYS A 61 -1.83 0.69 18.36
C LYS A 61 -1.44 -0.51 19.24
N HIS A 62 -1.90 -1.70 18.92
CA HIS A 62 -1.76 -2.88 19.76
C HIS A 62 -0.48 -3.70 19.46
N GLY A 63 0.49 -3.07 18.83
CA GLY A 63 1.80 -3.67 18.54
C GLY A 63 2.51 -3.05 17.36
N PRO A 64 1.94 -3.07 16.15
CA PRO A 64 2.60 -2.61 14.93
C PRO A 64 3.15 -1.18 15.00
N ILE A 65 2.54 -0.30 15.78
CA ILE A 65 2.98 1.09 15.99
C ILE A 65 4.42 1.17 16.56
N ALA A 66 4.89 0.14 17.25
CA ALA A 66 6.24 0.08 17.79
C ALA A 66 7.32 -0.12 16.71
N LEU A 67 6.92 -0.53 15.50
CA LEU A 67 7.81 -0.72 14.36
C LEU A 67 7.99 0.56 13.53
N LEU A 68 7.18 1.60 13.79
CA LEU A 68 7.15 2.80 12.97
C LEU A 68 8.30 3.75 13.30
N ASP A 69 8.99 4.15 12.25
CA ASP A 69 9.99 5.22 12.23
C ASP A 69 10.08 5.82 10.82
N ALA A 70 11.06 6.69 10.60
CA ALA A 70 11.27 7.35 9.31
C ALA A 70 11.70 6.40 8.16
N HIS A 71 12.07 5.15 8.47
CA HIS A 71 12.53 4.15 7.50
C HIS A 71 11.45 3.14 7.11
N VAL A 72 10.33 3.12 7.86
CA VAL A 72 9.19 2.22 7.61
C VAL A 72 8.03 2.99 6.98
N PRO A 73 7.89 2.98 5.66
CA PRO A 73 6.75 3.60 4.98
C PRO A 73 5.44 2.92 5.37
N VAL A 74 4.40 3.74 5.49
CA VAL A 74 3.05 3.26 5.78
C VAL A 74 2.14 3.58 4.61
N VAL A 75 1.62 2.55 3.95
CA VAL A 75 0.58 2.68 2.91
C VAL A 75 -0.78 2.61 3.57
N SER A 76 -1.58 3.67 3.46
CA SER A 76 -2.91 3.74 4.07
C SER A 76 -4.00 3.90 3.01
N ILE A 77 -4.99 3.01 3.03
CA ILE A 77 -6.13 3.07 2.10
C ILE A 77 -7.23 3.90 2.76
N ALA A 78 -7.37 5.15 2.33
CA ALA A 78 -8.29 6.13 2.89
C ALA A 78 -9.31 6.58 1.83
N VAL A 79 -10.37 5.82 1.65
CA VAL A 79 -11.47 6.15 0.73
C VAL A 79 -12.69 6.61 1.50
N PRO A 80 -13.48 7.56 0.96
CA PRO A 80 -14.74 8.00 1.57
C PRO A 80 -15.66 6.84 1.90
N GLY A 81 -16.26 6.89 3.09
CA GLY A 81 -17.15 5.84 3.59
C GLY A 81 -17.26 5.86 5.10
N THR A 82 -17.84 4.82 5.67
CA THR A 82 -18.21 4.73 7.09
C THR A 82 -17.03 4.80 8.05
N VAL A 83 -15.81 4.49 7.58
CA VAL A 83 -14.60 4.43 8.40
C VAL A 83 -13.53 5.45 8.00
N PHE A 84 -13.81 6.34 7.06
CA PHE A 84 -12.85 7.28 6.48
C PHE A 84 -12.10 8.11 7.53
N GLU A 85 -12.84 8.85 8.37
CA GLU A 85 -12.26 9.68 9.44
C GLU A 85 -11.37 8.87 10.41
N LYS A 86 -11.75 7.62 10.66
CA LYS A 86 -10.98 6.74 11.53
C LYS A 86 -9.67 6.28 10.87
N VAL A 87 -9.67 6.10 9.55
CA VAL A 87 -8.44 5.79 8.80
C VAL A 87 -7.51 6.99 8.80
N LEU A 88 -8.02 8.19 8.55
CA LEU A 88 -7.22 9.42 8.62
C LEU A 88 -6.61 9.63 10.00
N SER A 89 -7.38 9.40 11.07
CA SER A 89 -6.87 9.46 12.44
C SER A 89 -5.74 8.44 12.68
N ASN A 90 -5.88 7.20 12.18
CA ASN A 90 -4.83 6.20 12.30
C ASN A 90 -3.57 6.57 11.47
N ALA A 91 -3.76 7.16 10.30
CA ALA A 91 -2.64 7.67 9.50
C ALA A 91 -1.89 8.81 10.23
N GLN A 92 -2.61 9.73 10.88
CA GLN A 92 -2.00 10.78 11.71
C GLN A 92 -1.20 10.20 12.88
N GLU A 93 -1.65 9.12 13.48
CA GLU A 93 -0.92 8.42 14.55
C GLU A 93 0.41 7.83 14.04
N ALA A 94 0.43 7.30 12.83
CA ALA A 94 1.65 6.82 12.19
C ALA A 94 2.59 7.99 11.85
N LYS A 95 2.05 9.08 11.32
CA LYS A 95 2.82 10.30 11.02
C LYS A 95 3.50 10.91 12.26
N ALA A 96 2.83 10.84 13.41
CA ALA A 96 3.38 11.29 14.68
C ALA A 96 4.56 10.42 15.19
N ARG A 97 4.92 9.33 14.50
CA ARG A 97 6.11 8.49 14.74
C ARG A 97 7.11 8.60 13.58
N ASP A 98 7.05 9.71 12.86
CA ASP A 98 7.91 10.03 11.72
C ASP A 98 7.77 9.07 10.52
N ALA A 99 6.77 8.18 10.51
CA ALA A 99 6.51 7.31 9.38
C ALA A 99 6.14 8.12 8.13
N ARG A 100 6.76 7.79 7.00
CA ARG A 100 6.37 8.36 5.71
C ARG A 100 5.05 7.74 5.27
N LEU A 101 4.05 8.59 5.01
CA LEU A 101 2.72 8.16 4.65
C LEU A 101 2.49 8.17 3.14
N ILE A 102 2.05 7.03 2.61
CA ILE A 102 1.58 6.88 1.23
C ILE A 102 0.06 6.67 1.30
N GLY A 103 -0.72 7.61 0.80
CA GLY A 103 -2.18 7.49 0.74
C GLY A 103 -2.65 6.82 -0.54
N VAL A 104 -3.56 5.86 -0.44
CA VAL A 104 -4.40 5.40 -1.56
C VAL A 104 -5.79 5.98 -1.32
N ALA A 105 -6.08 7.13 -1.92
CA ALA A 105 -7.23 7.95 -1.56
C ALA A 105 -7.62 8.91 -2.70
N PRO A 106 -8.83 9.45 -2.74
CA PRO A 106 -9.15 10.58 -3.60
C PRO A 106 -8.32 11.82 -3.27
N GLU A 107 -8.03 12.63 -4.26
CA GLU A 107 -7.39 13.94 -4.05
C GLU A 107 -8.35 14.91 -3.34
N GLY A 108 -7.89 15.54 -2.26
CA GLY A 108 -8.70 16.49 -1.52
C GLY A 108 -8.00 17.06 -0.27
N PRO A 109 -8.64 18.01 0.41
CA PRO A 109 -8.07 18.63 1.61
C PRO A 109 -7.78 17.61 2.73
N ASP A 110 -8.65 16.63 2.89
CA ASP A 110 -8.56 15.63 3.97
C ASP A 110 -7.37 14.67 3.76
N THR A 111 -6.91 14.52 2.51
CA THR A 111 -5.79 13.66 2.15
C THR A 111 -4.45 14.39 2.05
N ALA A 112 -4.42 15.68 2.34
CA ALA A 112 -3.19 16.50 2.39
C ALA A 112 -2.22 16.08 3.50
N LEU A 113 -2.65 15.20 4.42
CA LEU A 113 -1.78 14.64 5.47
C LEU A 113 -0.74 13.65 4.89
N PHE A 114 -1.03 13.02 3.75
CA PHE A 114 -0.14 12.05 3.13
C PHE A 114 1.06 12.75 2.46
N ASP A 115 2.24 12.17 2.63
CA ASP A 115 3.48 12.68 2.03
C ASP A 115 3.54 12.35 0.53
N ASP A 116 2.95 11.22 0.16
CA ASP A 116 2.77 10.77 -1.21
C ASP A 116 1.32 10.28 -1.39
N LEU A 117 0.75 10.52 -2.56
CA LEU A 117 -0.62 10.11 -2.86
C LEU A 117 -0.67 9.28 -4.15
N LEU A 118 -1.30 8.13 -4.04
CA LEU A 118 -1.76 7.30 -5.15
C LEU A 118 -3.27 7.55 -5.32
N PRO A 119 -3.68 8.53 -6.16
CA PRO A 119 -5.04 8.99 -6.18
C PRO A 119 -5.97 7.97 -6.84
N VAL A 120 -7.11 7.74 -6.21
CA VAL A 120 -8.19 6.92 -6.76
C VAL A 120 -9.45 7.75 -6.90
N PRO A 121 -10.32 7.47 -7.89
CA PRO A 121 -11.58 8.18 -8.01
C PRO A 121 -12.46 7.99 -6.76
N GLU A 122 -13.21 9.01 -6.40
CA GLU A 122 -14.25 8.88 -5.40
C GLU A 122 -15.40 8.04 -5.95
N VAL A 123 -15.67 6.92 -5.29
CA VAL A 123 -16.72 5.98 -5.64
C VAL A 123 -17.40 5.47 -4.37
N SER A 124 -18.51 4.74 -4.53
CA SER A 124 -19.13 4.04 -3.41
C SER A 124 -18.12 3.15 -2.70
N GLU A 125 -18.15 3.14 -1.36
CA GLU A 125 -17.29 2.32 -0.50
C GLU A 125 -17.24 0.85 -0.97
N TRP A 126 -18.37 0.30 -1.44
CA TRP A 126 -18.49 -1.08 -1.90
C TRP A 126 -17.73 -1.41 -3.20
N ILE A 127 -17.48 -0.39 -4.02
CA ILE A 127 -16.74 -0.53 -5.29
C ILE A 127 -15.25 -0.18 -5.10
N SER A 128 -14.92 0.56 -4.05
CA SER A 128 -13.56 1.05 -3.82
C SER A 128 -12.46 -0.02 -3.88
N PRO A 129 -12.67 -1.28 -3.40
CA PRO A 129 -11.65 -2.33 -3.50
C PRO A 129 -11.15 -2.60 -4.93
N LEU A 130 -12.04 -2.50 -5.93
CA LEU A 130 -11.67 -2.71 -7.34
C LEU A 130 -10.72 -1.64 -7.88
N LEU A 131 -10.72 -0.46 -7.27
CA LEU A 131 -9.90 0.67 -7.68
C LEU A 131 -8.64 0.79 -6.80
N THR A 132 -8.75 0.53 -5.51
CA THR A 132 -7.64 0.68 -4.56
C THR A 132 -6.59 -0.41 -4.69
N VAL A 133 -6.93 -1.59 -5.21
CA VAL A 133 -5.97 -2.67 -5.46
C VAL A 133 -4.98 -2.33 -6.58
N VAL A 134 -5.44 -1.60 -7.62
CA VAL A 134 -4.64 -1.31 -8.82
C VAL A 134 -3.35 -0.54 -8.51
N PRO A 135 -3.38 0.62 -7.81
CA PRO A 135 -2.15 1.35 -7.51
C PRO A 135 -1.17 0.55 -6.65
N MET A 136 -1.65 -0.34 -5.78
CA MET A 136 -0.77 -1.16 -4.96
C MET A 136 -0.08 -2.27 -5.76
N GLN A 137 -0.78 -2.87 -6.72
CA GLN A 137 -0.18 -3.84 -7.63
C GLN A 137 0.89 -3.18 -8.51
N LEU A 138 0.59 -2.01 -9.08
CA LEU A 138 1.53 -1.26 -9.90
C LEU A 138 2.74 -0.77 -9.09
N LEU A 139 2.53 -0.29 -7.86
CA LEU A 139 3.62 0.09 -6.97
C LEU A 139 4.56 -1.09 -6.70
N SER A 140 4.00 -2.25 -6.39
CA SER A 140 4.77 -3.47 -6.14
C SER A 140 5.56 -3.91 -7.39
N TYR A 141 4.93 -3.83 -8.57
CA TYR A 141 5.54 -4.14 -9.85
C TYR A 141 6.75 -3.23 -10.13
N HIS A 142 6.57 -1.91 -10.03
CA HIS A 142 7.63 -0.95 -10.33
C HIS A 142 8.79 -1.02 -9.31
N ILE A 143 8.49 -1.27 -8.03
CA ILE A 143 9.54 -1.50 -7.02
C ILE A 143 10.36 -2.73 -7.38
N ALA A 144 9.71 -3.84 -7.74
CA ALA A 144 10.40 -5.06 -8.12
C ALA A 144 11.23 -4.88 -9.39
N ALA A 145 10.65 -4.25 -10.42
CA ALA A 145 11.35 -3.93 -11.67
C ALA A 145 12.56 -3.02 -11.45
N HIS A 146 12.41 -1.98 -10.61
CA HIS A 146 13.52 -1.08 -10.25
C HIS A 146 14.64 -1.80 -9.49
N ARG A 147 14.30 -2.80 -8.70
CA ARG A 147 15.28 -3.69 -8.03
C ARG A 147 15.91 -4.72 -8.96
N GLY A 148 15.53 -4.76 -10.24
CA GLY A 148 16.02 -5.71 -11.22
C GLY A 148 15.56 -7.15 -10.98
N LEU A 149 14.42 -7.33 -10.34
CA LEU A 149 13.85 -8.63 -10.00
C LEU A 149 12.91 -9.13 -11.11
N ASP A 150 12.86 -10.44 -11.31
CA ASP A 150 11.91 -11.07 -12.21
C ASP A 150 10.52 -11.11 -11.58
N VAL A 151 9.62 -10.29 -12.12
CA VAL A 151 8.24 -10.16 -11.62
C VAL A 151 7.32 -11.29 -12.07
N ASP A 152 7.70 -12.00 -13.16
CA ASP A 152 6.90 -13.08 -13.72
C ASP A 152 7.26 -14.44 -13.10
N GLN A 153 8.50 -14.59 -12.62
CA GLN A 153 8.99 -15.80 -11.99
C GLN A 153 9.68 -15.50 -10.63
N PRO A 154 8.92 -15.02 -9.66
CA PRO A 154 9.47 -14.75 -8.34
C PRO A 154 9.99 -16.04 -7.68
N ARG A 155 11.13 -15.91 -6.98
CA ARG A 155 11.77 -17.06 -6.32
C ARG A 155 10.83 -17.70 -5.28
N ASN A 156 10.96 -19.02 -5.11
CA ASN A 156 10.21 -19.79 -4.11
C ASN A 156 8.69 -19.84 -4.32
N LEU A 157 8.17 -19.25 -5.39
CA LEU A 157 6.76 -19.33 -5.75
C LEU A 157 6.60 -20.21 -6.99
N ALA A 158 6.05 -21.39 -6.81
CA ALA A 158 5.69 -22.29 -7.89
C ALA A 158 4.23 -22.72 -7.75
N LYS A 159 3.54 -22.93 -8.88
CA LYS A 159 2.15 -23.41 -8.88
C LYS A 159 2.00 -24.82 -8.31
N SER A 160 3.08 -25.58 -8.29
CA SER A 160 3.17 -26.88 -7.63
C SER A 160 4.55 -26.99 -6.98
N VAL A 161 4.58 -27.23 -5.68
CA VAL A 161 5.80 -27.59 -4.97
C VAL A 161 5.87 -29.10 -4.94
N THR A 162 6.73 -29.69 -5.77
CA THR A 162 7.12 -31.08 -5.63
C THR A 162 8.33 -31.13 -4.69
N VAL A 163 8.14 -31.67 -3.51
CA VAL A 163 9.24 -32.05 -2.63
C VAL A 163 9.58 -33.49 -3.02
N GLU A 164 10.74 -33.71 -3.64
CA GLU A 164 11.33 -35.04 -3.77
C GLU A 164 12.08 -35.40 -2.49
#